data_b753328a6d8a49b6126c4b6cafb7c4eb
#
_entry.id   b753328a6d8a49b6126c4b6cafb7c4eb
#
_cell.length_a   1.000
_cell.length_b   1.000
_cell.length_c   1.000
_cell.angle_alpha   90.00
_cell.angle_beta   90.00
_cell.angle_gamma   90.00
#
_symmetry.space_group_name_H-M   'P 1'
#
loop_
_entity.id
_entity.type
_entity.pdbx_description
1 polymer ?
#
loop_
_entity_poly.entity_id
_entity_poly.type
_entity_poly.pdbx_seq_one_letter_code
_entity_poly.pdbx_strand_id
1 'polypeptide(L)'
;MAVTTADGCRPHAKTTKKHLHKAMEIKPIAHFRSPFATKFGIPRQSGIVPQLRGRIIMEPQYASAEALRGLDGFDYLWLVWGFSANAGAPVHLTVRPPRLGGNARMGVFATRSPFRPNGLGLSSVRLEGVSVDTDEGAVITVSGADLMDGTPIYDIKPYVAFTDSHAAARSGFADTERWGTLKVEYDKETLGCMDGGEAEALLRVLEQDPRPQYHDDPQRIYGMPYGQWDVRFRVADGILTIVEIVGSR
;
A
#
# COMPACT_ATOMS: atom_id res chain seq x y z
N MET A 1 -69.97 31.53 -23.98
CA MET A 1 -68.62 31.76 -23.48
C MET A 1 -67.98 30.38 -23.28
N ALA A 2 -67.08 29.98 -24.15
CA ALA A 2 -66.46 28.67 -24.13
C ALA A 2 -65.20 28.73 -23.29
N VAL A 3 -65.08 27.80 -22.29
CA VAL A 3 -63.90 27.64 -21.48
C VAL A 3 -63.05 26.53 -22.13
N THR A 4 -61.89 26.90 -22.57
CA THR A 4 -60.88 26.03 -23.21
C THR A 4 -60.14 25.24 -22.10
N THR A 5 -60.20 23.91 -22.17
CA THR A 5 -59.45 22.99 -21.31
C THR A 5 -58.01 22.87 -21.76
N ALA A 6 -57.07 23.05 -20.85
CA ALA A 6 -55.63 22.95 -21.09
C ALA A 6 -55.23 21.50 -21.34
N ASP A 7 -54.44 21.33 -22.39
CA ASP A 7 -53.82 20.08 -22.80
C ASP A 7 -52.78 19.58 -21.80
N GLY A 8 -52.96 18.33 -21.34
CA GLY A 8 -52.05 17.67 -20.37
C GLY A 8 -50.74 17.24 -21.04
N CYS A 9 -49.66 17.83 -20.58
CA CYS A 9 -48.30 17.40 -20.88
C CYS A 9 -48.04 15.98 -20.25
N ARG A 10 -48.03 14.92 -21.05
CA ARG A 10 -47.62 13.59 -20.61
C ARG A 10 -46.12 13.54 -20.54
N PRO A 11 -45.53 13.08 -19.41
CA PRO A 11 -44.09 12.89 -19.33
C PRO A 11 -43.65 11.72 -20.24
N HIS A 12 -42.78 11.98 -21.18
CA HIS A 12 -42.10 10.94 -21.94
C HIS A 12 -41.31 10.06 -20.98
N ALA A 13 -41.69 8.79 -20.87
CA ALA A 13 -40.90 7.75 -20.22
C ALA A 13 -39.57 7.62 -20.96
N LYS A 14 -38.49 8.18 -20.37
CA LYS A 14 -37.14 7.94 -20.85
C LYS A 14 -36.79 6.48 -20.58
N THR A 15 -36.85 5.66 -21.62
CA THR A 15 -36.31 4.30 -21.60
C THR A 15 -34.80 4.41 -21.44
N THR A 16 -34.32 4.32 -20.20
CA THR A 16 -32.89 4.23 -19.90
C THR A 16 -32.40 2.91 -20.46
N LYS A 17 -31.77 2.92 -21.63
CA LYS A 17 -30.98 1.77 -22.11
C LYS A 17 -29.94 1.48 -21.04
N LYS A 18 -30.12 0.42 -20.26
CA LYS A 18 -29.06 -0.16 -19.42
C LYS A 18 -27.95 -0.57 -20.39
N HIS A 19 -26.92 0.27 -20.53
CA HIS A 19 -25.64 -0.19 -21.08
C HIS A 19 -25.08 -1.19 -20.09
N LEU A 20 -25.32 -2.49 -20.35
CA LEU A 20 -24.59 -3.55 -19.70
C LEU A 20 -23.14 -3.43 -20.18
N HIS A 21 -22.33 -2.71 -19.40
CA HIS A 21 -20.90 -2.75 -19.62
C HIS A 21 -20.45 -4.20 -19.34
N LYS A 22 -19.88 -4.85 -20.34
CA LYS A 22 -19.22 -6.15 -20.19
C LYS A 22 -18.17 -5.99 -19.07
N ALA A 23 -18.19 -6.85 -18.07
CA ALA A 23 -17.19 -6.83 -17.02
C ALA A 23 -15.79 -6.90 -17.66
N MET A 24 -14.89 -6.00 -17.27
CA MET A 24 -13.51 -6.02 -17.69
C MET A 24 -12.74 -6.94 -16.75
N GLU A 25 -12.10 -7.96 -17.30
CA GLU A 25 -11.16 -8.80 -16.57
C GLU A 25 -9.78 -8.13 -16.61
N ILE A 26 -9.16 -7.97 -15.44
CA ILE A 26 -7.78 -7.51 -15.29
C ILE A 26 -6.92 -8.66 -14.77
N LYS A 27 -5.69 -8.80 -15.30
CA LYS A 27 -4.73 -9.83 -14.91
C LYS A 27 -3.47 -9.18 -14.38
N PRO A 28 -2.77 -9.83 -13.43
CA PRO A 28 -1.48 -9.34 -13.00
C PRO A 28 -0.51 -9.22 -14.18
N ILE A 29 0.24 -8.13 -14.20
CA ILE A 29 1.35 -7.91 -15.13
C ILE A 29 2.71 -8.14 -14.47
N ALA A 30 2.72 -8.17 -13.15
CA ALA A 30 3.91 -8.36 -12.32
C ALA A 30 3.50 -8.79 -10.90
N HIS A 31 4.50 -9.25 -10.13
CA HIS A 31 4.37 -9.49 -8.69
C HIS A 31 5.42 -8.68 -7.92
N PHE A 32 5.00 -8.17 -6.76
CA PHE A 32 5.89 -7.43 -5.88
C PHE A 32 6.71 -8.36 -4.97
N ARG A 33 8.00 -8.07 -4.78
CA ARG A 33 8.87 -8.69 -3.80
C ARG A 33 9.24 -7.71 -2.71
N SER A 34 8.99 -8.11 -1.47
CA SER A 34 9.11 -7.29 -0.27
C SER A 34 9.67 -8.11 0.88
N PRO A 35 10.31 -7.51 1.88
CA PRO A 35 10.69 -8.22 3.09
C PRO A 35 9.50 -8.62 3.97
N PHE A 36 8.27 -8.20 3.65
CA PHE A 36 7.08 -8.49 4.45
C PHE A 36 6.30 -9.68 3.90
N ALA A 37 6.51 -10.86 4.48
CA ALA A 37 5.73 -12.06 4.17
C ALA A 37 4.27 -11.98 4.68
N THR A 38 3.98 -11.09 5.64
CA THR A 38 2.66 -10.87 6.24
C THR A 38 2.34 -9.39 6.30
N LYS A 39 1.11 -9.03 6.66
CA LYS A 39 0.69 -7.62 6.85
C LYS A 39 1.39 -6.92 8.02
N PHE A 40 1.95 -7.68 8.95
CA PHE A 40 2.56 -7.13 10.15
C PHE A 40 3.88 -6.43 9.80
N GLY A 41 4.01 -5.18 10.20
CA GLY A 41 5.18 -4.35 9.92
C GLY A 41 5.14 -3.55 8.62
N ILE A 42 4.22 -3.84 7.68
CA ILE A 42 4.11 -3.05 6.45
C ILE A 42 3.80 -1.58 6.79
N PRO A 43 4.54 -0.61 6.23
CA PRO A 43 4.22 0.80 6.35
C PRO A 43 2.78 1.09 5.93
N ARG A 44 2.09 1.94 6.66
CA ARG A 44 0.65 2.21 6.44
C ARG A 44 0.33 2.92 5.13
N GLN A 45 1.31 3.56 4.53
CA GLN A 45 1.22 4.23 3.23
C GLN A 45 2.59 4.22 2.56
N SER A 46 2.61 4.27 1.24
CA SER A 46 3.84 4.46 0.48
C SER A 46 4.53 5.78 0.83
N GLY A 47 5.84 5.81 0.75
CA GLY A 47 6.67 6.98 1.01
C GLY A 47 6.96 7.26 2.50
N ILE A 48 6.30 6.58 3.45
CA ILE A 48 6.56 6.77 4.89
C ILE A 48 7.96 6.26 5.28
N VAL A 49 8.41 5.16 4.67
CA VAL A 49 9.74 4.60 4.85
C VAL A 49 10.47 4.58 3.50
N PRO A 50 11.11 5.70 3.10
CA PRO A 50 11.76 5.81 1.79
C PRO A 50 12.92 4.83 1.58
N GLN A 51 13.55 4.36 2.67
CA GLN A 51 14.65 3.41 2.63
C GLN A 51 14.22 1.97 2.29
N LEU A 52 12.91 1.67 2.43
CA LEU A 52 12.38 0.33 2.23
C LEU A 52 12.39 -0.02 0.74
N ARG A 53 13.30 -0.90 0.35
CA ARG A 53 13.43 -1.38 -1.02
C ARG A 53 12.50 -2.55 -1.31
N GLY A 54 12.01 -2.59 -2.54
CA GLY A 54 11.23 -3.69 -3.09
C GLY A 54 11.51 -3.88 -4.57
N ARG A 55 11.07 -5.01 -5.11
CA ARG A 55 11.26 -5.34 -6.53
C ARG A 55 9.93 -5.72 -7.15
N ILE A 56 9.71 -5.27 -8.36
CA ILE A 56 8.57 -5.65 -9.20
C ILE A 56 9.11 -6.62 -10.24
N ILE A 57 8.68 -7.88 -10.16
CA ILE A 57 9.08 -8.93 -11.09
C ILE A 57 7.98 -9.02 -12.14
N MET A 58 8.34 -8.72 -13.39
CA MET A 58 7.38 -8.72 -14.50
C MET A 58 6.96 -10.15 -14.86
N GLU A 59 5.69 -10.33 -15.22
CA GLU A 59 5.24 -11.59 -15.82
C GLU A 59 5.97 -11.82 -17.16
N PRO A 60 6.32 -13.07 -17.50
CA PRO A 60 7.17 -13.38 -18.68
C PRO A 60 6.67 -12.75 -19.99
N GLN A 61 5.36 -12.67 -20.17
CA GLN A 61 4.74 -12.09 -21.37
C GLN A 61 4.91 -10.56 -21.48
N TYR A 62 5.28 -9.88 -20.40
CA TYR A 62 5.49 -8.43 -20.34
C TYR A 62 6.94 -8.08 -20.01
N ALA A 63 7.80 -9.07 -19.77
CA ALA A 63 9.20 -8.92 -19.38
C ALA A 63 10.09 -8.61 -20.59
N SER A 64 9.82 -7.52 -21.30
CA SER A 64 10.64 -7.09 -22.45
C SER A 64 11.24 -5.71 -22.24
N ALA A 65 12.45 -5.50 -22.75
CA ALA A 65 13.10 -4.19 -22.74
C ALA A 65 12.26 -3.11 -23.43
N GLU A 66 11.46 -3.50 -24.41
CA GLU A 66 10.59 -2.57 -25.14
C GLU A 66 9.43 -2.07 -24.29
N ALA A 67 8.85 -2.93 -23.47
CA ALA A 67 7.75 -2.56 -22.56
C ALA A 67 8.22 -1.58 -21.47
N LEU A 68 9.49 -1.63 -21.09
CA LEU A 68 10.11 -0.82 -20.04
C LEU A 68 10.91 0.37 -20.57
N ARG A 69 11.00 0.53 -21.90
CA ARG A 69 11.79 1.59 -22.53
C ARG A 69 11.33 2.97 -22.09
N GLY A 70 12.27 3.78 -21.57
CA GLY A 70 12.02 5.15 -21.13
C GLY A 70 11.45 5.27 -19.73
N LEU A 71 11.24 4.16 -19.02
CA LEU A 71 10.78 4.19 -17.63
C LEU A 71 11.82 4.84 -16.71
N ASP A 72 13.10 4.67 -17.01
CA ASP A 72 14.25 5.26 -16.31
C ASP A 72 14.31 6.80 -16.37
N GLY A 73 13.50 7.41 -17.23
CA GLY A 73 13.32 8.87 -17.27
C GLY A 73 12.41 9.43 -16.18
N PHE A 74 11.85 8.61 -15.31
CA PHE A 74 10.93 9.02 -14.25
C PHE A 74 11.48 8.69 -12.87
N ASP A 75 11.29 9.59 -11.90
CA ASP A 75 11.71 9.37 -10.50
C ASP A 75 10.70 8.53 -9.71
N TYR A 76 9.42 8.58 -10.06
CA TYR A 76 8.34 7.90 -9.36
C TYR A 76 7.38 7.19 -10.30
N LEU A 77 6.77 6.12 -9.78
CA LEU A 77 5.77 5.33 -10.46
C LEU A 77 4.50 5.23 -9.62
N TRP A 78 3.35 5.18 -10.30
CA TRP A 78 2.10 4.70 -9.73
C TRP A 78 2.01 3.19 -9.93
N LEU A 79 1.70 2.46 -8.86
CA LEU A 79 1.37 1.04 -8.89
C LEU A 79 -0.11 0.86 -8.61
N VAL A 80 -0.82 0.19 -9.52
CA VAL A 80 -2.17 -0.33 -9.29
C VAL A 80 -2.05 -1.80 -8.93
N TRP A 81 -2.48 -2.17 -7.72
CA TRP A 81 -2.23 -3.50 -7.17
C TRP A 81 -3.43 -4.06 -6.43
N GLY A 82 -3.42 -5.35 -6.10
CA GLY A 82 -4.50 -6.04 -5.43
C GLY A 82 -4.22 -6.34 -3.97
N PHE A 83 -5.22 -6.15 -3.10
CA PHE A 83 -5.14 -6.55 -1.70
C PHE A 83 -5.22 -8.08 -1.56
N SER A 84 -4.17 -8.80 -1.98
CA SER A 84 -4.11 -10.26 -2.01
C SER A 84 -4.41 -10.91 -0.66
N ALA A 85 -3.88 -10.35 0.43
CA ALA A 85 -4.14 -10.85 1.78
C ALA A 85 -5.58 -10.58 2.30
N ASN A 86 -6.41 -9.89 1.51
CA ASN A 86 -7.83 -9.69 1.76
C ASN A 86 -8.70 -10.26 0.63
N ALA A 87 -8.14 -11.09 -0.25
CA ALA A 87 -8.88 -11.73 -1.33
C ALA A 87 -10.10 -12.49 -0.77
N GLY A 88 -11.27 -12.27 -1.35
CA GLY A 88 -12.52 -12.88 -0.87
C GLY A 88 -13.13 -12.25 0.39
N ALA A 89 -12.50 -11.23 0.98
CA ALA A 89 -13.09 -10.52 2.12
C ALA A 89 -14.38 -9.77 1.70
N PRO A 90 -15.39 -9.70 2.58
CA PRO A 90 -16.61 -8.99 2.27
C PRO A 90 -16.37 -7.49 2.09
N VAL A 91 -17.12 -6.89 1.15
CA VAL A 91 -17.13 -5.44 0.95
C VAL A 91 -17.87 -4.76 2.10
N HIS A 92 -17.25 -3.77 2.70
CA HIS A 92 -17.88 -2.94 3.72
C HIS A 92 -18.07 -1.51 3.21
N LEU A 93 -19.32 -1.03 3.16
CA LEU A 93 -19.60 0.34 2.73
C LEU A 93 -19.09 1.40 3.74
N THR A 94 -18.92 0.99 5.00
CA THR A 94 -18.32 1.82 6.05
C THR A 94 -17.24 1.04 6.79
N VAL A 95 -16.18 1.71 7.17
CA VAL A 95 -15.04 1.16 7.91
C VAL A 95 -14.71 2.06 9.12
N ARG A 96 -13.93 1.53 10.05
CA ARG A 96 -13.43 2.29 11.21
C ARG A 96 -11.94 2.52 11.03
N PRO A 97 -11.52 3.70 10.54
CA PRO A 97 -10.10 3.98 10.40
C PRO A 97 -9.40 3.93 11.76
N PRO A 98 -8.29 3.21 11.88
CA PRO A 98 -7.52 3.19 13.12
C PRO A 98 -7.09 4.58 13.61
N ARG A 99 -6.78 5.49 12.70
CA ARG A 99 -6.43 6.90 13.02
C ARG A 99 -7.49 7.65 13.82
N LEU A 100 -8.76 7.25 13.70
CA LEU A 100 -9.87 7.86 14.44
C LEU A 100 -10.20 7.09 15.74
N GLY A 101 -9.22 6.39 16.32
CA GLY A 101 -9.40 5.62 17.56
C GLY A 101 -10.36 4.42 17.43
N GLY A 102 -10.72 4.01 16.20
CA GLY A 102 -11.61 2.87 15.94
C GLY A 102 -13.10 3.13 16.26
N ASN A 103 -13.47 4.28 16.78
CA ASN A 103 -14.85 4.60 17.16
C ASN A 103 -15.66 5.29 16.04
N ALA A 104 -15.00 6.15 15.26
CA ALA A 104 -15.67 6.85 14.16
C ALA A 104 -15.79 5.94 12.92
N ARG A 105 -16.98 5.96 12.29
CA ARG A 105 -17.22 5.27 11.02
C ARG A 105 -17.02 6.25 9.86
N MET A 106 -16.34 5.79 8.82
CA MET A 106 -16.12 6.53 7.58
C MET A 106 -16.63 5.71 6.39
N GLY A 107 -17.14 6.37 5.36
CA GLY A 107 -17.42 5.71 4.09
C GLY A 107 -16.15 5.11 3.50
N VAL A 108 -16.24 3.90 2.92
CA VAL A 108 -15.08 3.18 2.40
C VAL A 108 -14.30 3.99 1.36
N PHE A 109 -14.99 4.79 0.54
CA PHE A 109 -14.37 5.65 -0.48
C PHE A 109 -13.67 6.89 0.07
N ALA A 110 -13.95 7.26 1.33
CA ALA A 110 -13.18 8.28 2.04
C ALA A 110 -11.94 7.71 2.75
N THR A 111 -11.59 6.44 2.50
CA THR A 111 -10.46 5.74 3.11
C THR A 111 -9.69 4.94 2.07
N ARG A 112 -8.52 4.42 2.46
CA ARG A 112 -7.72 3.47 1.67
C ARG A 112 -7.84 2.03 2.20
N SER A 113 -8.97 1.70 2.81
CA SER A 113 -9.25 0.38 3.35
C SER A 113 -9.27 -0.71 2.27
N PRO A 114 -8.76 -1.94 2.55
CA PRO A 114 -8.83 -3.07 1.63
C PRO A 114 -10.27 -3.64 1.46
N PHE A 115 -11.20 -3.35 2.38
CA PHE A 115 -12.59 -3.84 2.34
C PHE A 115 -13.47 -3.05 1.37
N ARG A 116 -12.92 -2.70 0.21
CA ARG A 116 -13.57 -1.89 -0.83
C ARG A 116 -13.97 -2.72 -2.03
N PRO A 117 -14.96 -2.25 -2.84
CA PRO A 117 -15.24 -2.88 -4.13
C PRO A 117 -13.97 -2.99 -4.97
N ASN A 118 -13.81 -4.13 -5.65
CA ASN A 118 -12.67 -4.49 -6.51
C ASN A 118 -11.34 -4.74 -5.77
N GLY A 119 -11.18 -4.36 -4.51
CA GLY A 119 -9.98 -4.65 -3.72
C GLY A 119 -8.68 -4.12 -4.32
N LEU A 120 -8.72 -2.96 -5.00
CA LEU A 120 -7.54 -2.34 -5.62
C LEU A 120 -6.88 -1.33 -4.69
N GLY A 121 -5.56 -1.37 -4.65
CA GLY A 121 -4.68 -0.39 -4.04
C GLY A 121 -4.00 0.50 -5.09
N LEU A 122 -3.53 1.66 -4.65
CA LEU A 122 -2.76 2.61 -5.45
C LEU A 122 -1.64 3.17 -4.57
N SER A 123 -0.40 3.01 -5.01
CA SER A 123 0.79 3.48 -4.30
C SER A 123 1.73 4.22 -5.24
N SER A 124 2.24 5.36 -4.80
CA SER A 124 3.36 6.03 -5.47
C SER A 124 4.66 5.51 -4.84
N VAL A 125 5.57 5.02 -5.67
CA VAL A 125 6.86 4.49 -5.23
C VAL A 125 7.98 5.16 -6.00
N ARG A 126 9.17 5.29 -5.38
CA ARG A 126 10.34 5.83 -6.06
C ARG A 126 10.96 4.76 -6.95
N LEU A 127 11.29 5.10 -8.17
CA LEU A 127 12.04 4.24 -9.08
C LEU A 127 13.54 4.31 -8.72
N GLU A 128 14.16 3.14 -8.50
CA GLU A 128 15.59 3.03 -8.21
C GLU A 128 16.37 2.46 -9.41
N GLY A 129 15.69 1.69 -10.27
CA GLY A 129 16.31 1.17 -11.47
C GLY A 129 15.45 0.12 -12.19
N VAL A 130 15.85 -0.14 -13.43
CA VAL A 130 15.23 -1.15 -14.30
C VAL A 130 16.32 -2.09 -14.79
N SER A 131 16.10 -3.39 -14.65
CA SER A 131 16.99 -4.44 -15.14
C SER A 131 16.20 -5.41 -15.99
N VAL A 132 16.71 -5.75 -17.16
CA VAL A 132 16.18 -6.79 -18.06
C VAL A 132 17.24 -7.87 -18.19
N ASP A 133 16.84 -9.06 -18.63
CA ASP A 133 17.76 -10.20 -18.79
C ASP A 133 18.38 -10.71 -17.47
N THR A 134 17.63 -10.63 -16.38
CA THR A 134 17.99 -11.26 -15.11
C THR A 134 17.46 -12.70 -15.07
N ASP A 135 17.95 -13.52 -14.14
CA ASP A 135 17.42 -14.87 -13.88
C ASP A 135 15.92 -14.85 -13.52
N GLU A 136 15.44 -13.74 -12.98
CA GLU A 136 14.03 -13.50 -12.62
C GLU A 136 13.23 -12.83 -13.78
N GLY A 137 13.84 -12.61 -14.94
CA GLY A 137 13.26 -11.86 -16.06
C GLY A 137 13.50 -10.35 -15.94
N ALA A 138 12.53 -9.53 -16.33
CA ALA A 138 12.62 -8.07 -16.18
C ALA A 138 12.18 -7.65 -14.78
N VAL A 139 13.01 -6.85 -14.12
CA VAL A 139 12.85 -6.39 -12.74
C VAL A 139 12.91 -4.88 -12.66
N ILE A 140 11.93 -4.29 -11.97
CA ILE A 140 11.93 -2.87 -11.61
C ILE A 140 12.19 -2.78 -10.11
N THR A 141 13.31 -2.15 -9.72
CA THR A 141 13.65 -1.88 -8.33
C THR A 141 13.05 -0.57 -7.90
N VAL A 142 12.36 -0.57 -6.76
CA VAL A 142 11.68 0.61 -6.22
C VAL A 142 11.96 0.77 -4.73
N SER A 143 11.69 1.97 -4.21
CA SER A 143 11.74 2.22 -2.77
C SER A 143 10.48 2.94 -2.26
N GLY A 144 10.24 2.86 -0.94
CA GLY A 144 9.10 3.48 -0.28
C GLY A 144 7.76 2.78 -0.51
N ALA A 145 7.74 1.51 -0.91
CA ALA A 145 6.51 0.76 -1.11
C ALA A 145 5.86 0.30 0.21
N ASP A 146 4.54 0.16 0.19
CA ASP A 146 3.68 -0.32 1.28
C ASP A 146 2.98 -1.65 0.91
N LEU A 147 3.68 -2.54 0.23
CA LEU A 147 3.16 -3.77 -0.33
C LEU A 147 3.77 -5.01 0.34
N MET A 148 2.92 -6.02 0.53
CA MET A 148 3.33 -7.35 1.00
C MET A 148 4.04 -8.13 -0.12
N ASP A 149 4.90 -9.07 0.25
CA ASP A 149 5.50 -10.02 -0.71
C ASP A 149 4.42 -10.80 -1.48
N GLY A 150 4.64 -11.03 -2.76
CA GLY A 150 3.70 -11.69 -3.67
C GLY A 150 2.48 -10.85 -4.05
N THR A 151 2.42 -9.57 -3.71
CA THR A 151 1.29 -8.70 -4.11
C THR A 151 1.21 -8.59 -5.63
N PRO A 152 0.04 -8.90 -6.26
CA PRO A 152 -0.15 -8.77 -7.69
C PRO A 152 -0.22 -7.30 -8.10
N ILE A 153 0.53 -6.93 -9.13
CA ILE A 153 0.52 -5.62 -9.78
C ILE A 153 -0.29 -5.73 -11.07
N TYR A 154 -1.27 -4.87 -11.24
CA TYR A 154 -2.17 -4.87 -12.39
C TYR A 154 -1.84 -3.79 -13.41
N ASP A 155 -1.19 -2.70 -12.98
CA ASP A 155 -0.75 -1.63 -13.88
C ASP A 155 0.38 -0.83 -13.24
N ILE A 156 1.26 -0.29 -14.09
CA ILE A 156 2.35 0.61 -13.73
C ILE A 156 2.23 1.83 -14.63
N LYS A 157 2.20 3.01 -14.01
CA LYS A 157 2.20 4.29 -14.74
C LYS A 157 3.30 5.20 -14.23
N PRO A 158 3.93 5.99 -15.09
CA PRO A 158 4.83 7.03 -14.63
C PRO A 158 4.10 8.08 -13.79
N TYR A 159 4.74 8.55 -12.73
CA TYR A 159 4.28 9.71 -11.98
C TYR A 159 4.70 10.98 -12.72
N VAL A 160 3.76 11.86 -12.98
CA VAL A 160 3.98 13.10 -13.73
C VAL A 160 3.73 14.30 -12.80
N ALA A 161 4.80 14.87 -12.25
CA ALA A 161 4.74 15.82 -11.15
C ALA A 161 3.82 17.03 -11.41
N PHE A 162 3.80 17.58 -12.61
CA PHE A 162 2.98 18.77 -12.92
C PHE A 162 1.48 18.50 -12.97
N THR A 163 1.05 17.23 -13.08
CA THR A 163 -0.37 16.83 -13.11
C THR A 163 -0.78 16.04 -11.87
N ASP A 164 0.13 15.28 -11.26
CA ASP A 164 -0.20 14.36 -10.16
C ASP A 164 0.00 15.00 -8.76
N SER A 165 0.77 16.11 -8.69
CA SER A 165 1.06 16.78 -7.43
C SER A 165 0.04 17.88 -7.12
N HIS A 166 -0.59 17.77 -5.96
CA HIS A 166 -1.52 18.77 -5.40
C HIS A 166 -1.09 19.11 -3.97
N ALA A 167 0.05 19.80 -3.83
CA ALA A 167 0.68 20.06 -2.52
C ALA A 167 -0.22 20.80 -1.52
N ALA A 168 -1.17 21.60 -1.99
CA ALA A 168 -2.14 22.33 -1.14
C ALA A 168 -3.45 21.57 -0.89
N ALA A 169 -3.57 20.32 -1.36
CA ALA A 169 -4.80 19.55 -1.19
C ALA A 169 -5.01 19.16 0.28
N ARG A 170 -6.26 19.27 0.75
CA ARG A 170 -6.66 18.78 2.07
C ARG A 170 -6.74 17.26 2.06
N SER A 171 -6.28 16.62 3.13
CA SER A 171 -6.28 15.15 3.28
C SER A 171 -7.37 14.63 4.22
N GLY A 172 -8.39 15.46 4.50
CA GLY A 172 -9.51 15.11 5.36
C GLY A 172 -9.06 14.74 6.78
N PHE A 173 -9.55 13.65 7.34
CA PHE A 173 -9.17 13.22 8.69
C PHE A 173 -7.68 12.88 8.84
N ALA A 174 -6.95 12.67 7.76
CA ALA A 174 -5.51 12.40 7.83
C ALA A 174 -4.69 13.65 8.18
N ASP A 175 -5.25 14.86 8.06
CA ASP A 175 -4.57 16.10 8.46
C ASP A 175 -4.63 16.32 9.98
N THR A 176 -5.67 15.82 10.64
CA THR A 176 -5.90 16.03 12.08
C THR A 176 -5.20 15.02 12.97
N GLU A 177 -4.99 13.80 12.47
CA GLU A 177 -4.43 12.70 13.23
C GLU A 177 -3.05 12.31 12.67
N ARG A 178 -1.99 12.74 13.32
CA ARG A 178 -0.64 12.30 13.01
C ARG A 178 -0.26 11.11 13.89
N TRP A 179 0.28 10.08 13.29
CA TRP A 179 0.91 9.00 14.05
C TRP A 179 2.21 9.52 14.65
N GLY A 180 2.38 9.31 15.95
CA GLY A 180 3.67 9.46 16.58
C GLY A 180 4.64 8.39 16.07
N THR A 181 5.92 8.72 16.07
CA THR A 181 6.99 7.74 15.88
C THR A 181 7.51 7.28 17.24
N LEU A 182 7.91 6.02 17.33
CA LEU A 182 8.60 5.50 18.51
C LEU A 182 10.10 5.78 18.43
N LYS A 183 10.73 5.95 19.58
CA LYS A 183 12.19 5.83 19.70
C LYS A 183 12.53 4.35 19.62
N VAL A 184 13.50 3.97 18.77
CA VAL A 184 13.98 2.59 18.67
C VAL A 184 15.30 2.47 19.42
N GLU A 185 15.37 1.54 20.37
CA GLU A 185 16.57 1.18 21.10
C GLU A 185 17.01 -0.24 20.73
N TYR A 186 18.29 -0.41 20.49
CA TYR A 186 18.87 -1.68 20.08
C TYR A 186 20.34 -1.76 20.48
N ASP A 187 20.84 -2.97 20.65
CA ASP A 187 22.27 -3.23 20.70
C ASP A 187 22.82 -3.29 19.27
N LYS A 188 23.96 -2.65 19.03
CA LYS A 188 24.62 -2.63 17.72
C LYS A 188 24.96 -4.03 17.20
N GLU A 189 25.29 -4.95 18.10
CA GLU A 189 25.58 -6.34 17.75
C GLU A 189 24.35 -7.06 17.21
N THR A 190 23.14 -6.71 17.67
CA THR A 190 21.88 -7.30 17.22
C THR A 190 21.59 -7.03 15.74
N LEU A 191 22.02 -5.89 15.20
CA LEU A 191 21.87 -5.54 13.78
C LEU A 191 23.03 -6.04 12.91
N GLY A 192 24.09 -6.56 13.49
CA GLY A 192 25.30 -7.00 12.78
C GLY A 192 25.10 -8.15 11.80
N CYS A 193 23.96 -8.82 11.84
CA CYS A 193 23.59 -9.89 10.91
C CYS A 193 22.99 -9.35 9.57
N MET A 194 22.63 -8.07 9.48
CA MET A 194 22.01 -7.43 8.32
C MET A 194 23.00 -6.54 7.58
N ASP A 195 22.76 -6.31 6.28
CA ASP A 195 23.45 -5.21 5.61
C ASP A 195 22.95 -3.84 6.11
N GLY A 196 23.80 -2.80 5.94
CA GLY A 196 23.49 -1.48 6.51
C GLY A 196 22.21 -0.84 5.95
N GLY A 197 21.88 -1.11 4.69
CA GLY A 197 20.65 -0.57 4.08
C GLY A 197 19.40 -1.30 4.56
N GLU A 198 19.49 -2.61 4.74
CA GLU A 198 18.41 -3.43 5.31
C GLU A 198 18.15 -3.05 6.77
N ALA A 199 19.21 -2.91 7.58
CA ALA A 199 19.13 -2.50 8.96
C ALA A 199 18.51 -1.08 9.11
N GLU A 200 18.91 -0.12 8.29
CA GLU A 200 18.33 1.23 8.30
C GLU A 200 16.83 1.18 7.97
N ALA A 201 16.44 0.46 6.91
CA ALA A 201 15.04 0.32 6.53
C ALA A 201 14.22 -0.33 7.65
N LEU A 202 14.73 -1.39 8.29
CA LEU A 202 14.10 -2.03 9.44
C LEU A 202 13.87 -1.05 10.60
N LEU A 203 14.88 -0.27 10.97
CA LEU A 203 14.74 0.71 12.06
C LEU A 203 13.65 1.74 11.76
N ARG A 204 13.59 2.25 10.52
CA ARG A 204 12.54 3.18 10.09
C ARG A 204 11.14 2.56 10.10
N VAL A 205 11.02 1.27 9.78
CA VAL A 205 9.77 0.51 9.91
C VAL A 205 9.35 0.41 11.38
N LEU A 206 10.27 0.07 12.27
CA LEU A 206 9.98 -0.07 13.70
C LEU A 206 9.59 1.28 14.35
N GLU A 207 10.17 2.39 13.92
CA GLU A 207 9.77 3.74 14.33
C GLU A 207 8.28 4.04 14.05
N GLN A 208 7.66 3.37 13.07
CA GLN A 208 6.26 3.57 12.71
C GLN A 208 5.26 2.82 13.60
N ASP A 209 5.71 2.24 14.70
CA ASP A 209 4.91 1.41 15.60
C ASP A 209 4.10 0.32 14.88
N PRO A 210 4.72 -0.82 14.54
CA PRO A 210 4.05 -1.88 13.79
C PRO A 210 2.98 -2.63 14.62
N ARG A 211 2.87 -2.39 15.93
CA ARG A 211 1.90 -3.08 16.79
C ARG A 211 0.46 -2.84 16.35
N PRO A 212 -0.44 -3.81 16.60
CA PRO A 212 -1.87 -3.53 16.60
C PRO A 212 -2.21 -2.46 17.64
N GLN A 213 -2.94 -1.42 17.24
CA GLN A 213 -3.23 -0.21 18.06
C GLN A 213 -3.90 -0.47 19.42
N TYR A 214 -4.48 -1.65 19.62
CA TYR A 214 -5.19 -1.98 20.87
C TYR A 214 -4.34 -2.80 21.85
N HIS A 215 -3.04 -2.97 21.56
CA HIS A 215 -2.12 -3.69 22.42
C HIS A 215 -1.26 -2.69 23.20
N ASP A 216 -1.52 -2.60 24.48
CA ASP A 216 -0.77 -1.75 25.41
C ASP A 216 -0.20 -2.59 26.58
N ASP A 217 0.45 -3.70 26.26
CA ASP A 217 1.14 -4.55 27.22
C ASP A 217 2.66 -4.33 27.09
N PRO A 218 3.30 -3.66 28.08
CA PRO A 218 4.73 -3.33 28.01
C PRO A 218 5.65 -4.55 28.17
N GLN A 219 5.13 -5.68 28.65
CA GLN A 219 5.90 -6.92 28.78
C GLN A 219 5.81 -7.84 27.57
N ARG A 220 4.89 -7.53 26.64
CA ARG A 220 4.66 -8.38 25.47
C ARG A 220 5.80 -8.27 24.47
N ILE A 221 6.33 -9.43 24.08
CA ILE A 221 7.28 -9.55 22.98
C ILE A 221 6.47 -9.81 21.69
N TYR A 222 6.73 -9.01 20.68
CA TYR A 222 6.18 -9.13 19.33
C TYR A 222 7.25 -9.74 18.42
N GLY A 223 6.86 -10.69 17.55
CA GLY A 223 7.70 -11.23 16.48
C GLY A 223 7.22 -10.67 15.14
N MET A 224 8.12 -10.12 14.36
CA MET A 224 7.85 -9.56 13.03
C MET A 224 8.76 -10.20 12.00
N PRO A 225 8.18 -10.99 11.06
CA PRO A 225 8.94 -11.48 9.91
C PRO A 225 9.38 -10.30 9.02
N TYR A 226 10.69 -10.22 8.73
CA TYR A 226 11.28 -9.21 7.88
C TYR A 226 12.41 -9.83 7.03
N GLY A 227 12.14 -10.06 5.75
CA GLY A 227 13.04 -10.78 4.87
C GLY A 227 13.30 -12.20 5.37
N GLN A 228 14.55 -12.51 5.62
CA GLN A 228 14.99 -13.79 6.20
C GLN A 228 15.07 -13.78 7.73
N TRP A 229 14.56 -12.73 8.38
CA TRP A 229 14.70 -12.51 9.80
C TRP A 229 13.36 -12.58 10.53
N ASP A 230 13.36 -13.03 11.78
CA ASP A 230 12.29 -12.81 12.77
C ASP A 230 12.79 -11.78 13.78
N VAL A 231 12.22 -10.57 13.70
CA VAL A 231 12.59 -9.43 14.54
C VAL A 231 11.70 -9.41 15.78
N ARG A 232 12.29 -9.63 16.96
CA ARG A 232 11.58 -9.63 18.22
C ARG A 232 11.78 -8.35 18.97
N PHE A 233 10.71 -7.71 19.39
CA PHE A 233 10.74 -6.43 20.05
C PHE A 233 9.62 -6.31 21.10
N ARG A 234 9.79 -5.38 22.01
CA ARG A 234 8.77 -4.92 22.97
C ARG A 234 8.64 -3.41 22.89
N VAL A 235 7.50 -2.88 23.38
CA VAL A 235 7.28 -1.43 23.46
C VAL A 235 6.78 -1.05 24.84
N ALA A 236 7.47 -0.12 25.47
CA ALA A 236 7.11 0.46 26.76
C ALA A 236 7.43 1.96 26.74
N ASP A 237 6.56 2.78 27.30
CA ASP A 237 6.77 4.23 27.49
C ASP A 237 7.21 4.99 26.21
N GLY A 238 6.66 4.61 25.06
CA GLY A 238 7.00 5.22 23.78
C GLY A 238 8.35 4.80 23.19
N ILE A 239 9.00 3.80 23.78
CA ILE A 239 10.27 3.24 23.34
C ILE A 239 10.04 1.81 22.84
N LEU A 240 10.47 1.53 21.61
CA LEU A 240 10.56 0.19 21.06
C LEU A 240 11.99 -0.33 21.29
N THR A 241 12.11 -1.43 22.01
CA THR A 241 13.40 -2.11 22.23
C THR A 241 13.46 -3.39 21.42
N ILE A 242 14.44 -3.51 20.53
CA ILE A 242 14.74 -4.79 19.84
C ILE A 242 15.35 -5.74 20.86
N VAL A 243 14.70 -6.89 21.05
CA VAL A 243 15.14 -7.93 22.00
C VAL A 243 16.13 -8.88 21.33
N GLU A 244 15.80 -9.35 20.12
CA GLU A 244 16.68 -10.23 19.33
C GLU A 244 16.25 -10.21 17.85
N ILE A 245 17.17 -10.59 16.98
CA ILE A 245 16.92 -10.86 15.56
C ILE A 245 17.47 -12.24 15.27
N VAL A 246 16.62 -13.13 14.79
CA VAL A 246 16.99 -14.52 14.47
C VAL A 246 16.68 -14.83 13.01
N GLY A 247 17.49 -15.68 12.38
CA GLY A 247 17.18 -16.16 11.02
C GLY A 247 15.85 -16.92 11.03
N SER A 248 14.93 -16.56 10.13
CA SER A 248 13.72 -17.37 9.92
C SER A 248 14.11 -18.70 9.23
N ARG A 249 13.59 -19.82 9.76
CA ARG A 249 13.80 -21.15 9.18
C ARG A 249 12.97 -21.38 7.93
#